data_507c18258f4ddbcfdfe32944e3f8b5b1
#
_entry.id   507c18258f4ddbcfdfe32944e3f8b5b1
#
_cell.length_a   1.000
_cell.length_b   1.000
_cell.length_c   1.000
_cell.angle_alpha   90.00
_cell.angle_beta   90.00
_cell.angle_gamma   90.00
#
_symmetry.space_group_name_H-M   'P 1'
#
loop_
_entity.id
_entity.type
_entity.pdbx_description
1 polymer ?
#
loop_
_entity_poly.entity_id
_entity_poly.type
_entity_poly.pdbx_seq_one_letter_code
_entity_poly.pdbx_strand_id
1 'polypeptide(L)'
;VGTPQPGREDSAGEDIRDIALRHGRAALADVHGTWLIAIISGPLSQTDRFFNDLLGGFSPDPVVIGPTAPMLTAAYHSAGEAIAGMNAVAGWSGAPRPVHARELLPERALMGDASAVAALHNEVMRPLADAGPALCETLDAYLDSGGAIEACARKLFVHPNTVRYRLKRITDFTGRDPTVPRDAYILR
;
A
#
# COMPACT_ATOMS: atom_id res chain seq x y z
N VAL A 1 -2.81 -9.01 -8.27
CA VAL A 1 -4.24 -9.36 -8.35
C VAL A 1 -4.99 -8.24 -9.03
N GLY A 2 -5.89 -8.56 -9.93
CA GLY A 2 -6.77 -7.64 -10.65
C GLY A 2 -7.87 -8.42 -11.36
N THR A 3 -8.69 -7.75 -12.16
CA THR A 3 -9.68 -8.42 -13.02
C THR A 3 -9.06 -8.80 -14.37
N PRO A 4 -9.45 -9.93 -14.98
CA PRO A 4 -9.01 -10.28 -16.33
C PRO A 4 -9.55 -9.29 -17.37
N GLN A 5 -8.95 -9.25 -18.55
CA GLN A 5 -9.50 -8.51 -19.68
C GLN A 5 -10.88 -9.06 -20.05
N PRO A 6 -11.89 -8.20 -20.32
CA PRO A 6 -13.21 -8.65 -20.72
C PRO A 6 -13.18 -9.56 -21.96
N GLY A 7 -13.84 -10.72 -21.87
CA GLY A 7 -13.88 -11.71 -22.94
C GLY A 7 -12.60 -12.56 -23.08
N ARG A 8 -11.67 -12.46 -22.14
CA ARG A 8 -10.44 -13.28 -22.09
C ARG A 8 -10.27 -14.02 -20.77
N GLU A 9 -11.35 -14.18 -20.02
CA GLU A 9 -11.34 -14.78 -18.69
C GLU A 9 -10.71 -16.18 -18.71
N ASP A 10 -11.06 -17.00 -19.69
CA ASP A 10 -10.58 -18.38 -19.83
C ASP A 10 -9.08 -18.47 -20.19
N SER A 11 -8.54 -17.48 -20.91
CA SER A 11 -7.15 -17.46 -21.36
C SER A 11 -6.24 -16.57 -20.49
N ALA A 12 -6.80 -15.79 -19.59
CA ALA A 12 -6.07 -14.75 -18.84
C ALA A 12 -4.83 -15.30 -18.10
N GLY A 13 -4.95 -16.47 -17.48
CA GLY A 13 -3.80 -17.11 -16.81
C GLY A 13 -2.69 -17.51 -17.79
N GLU A 14 -3.04 -18.00 -18.99
CA GLU A 14 -2.07 -18.33 -20.04
C GLU A 14 -1.40 -17.08 -20.57
N ASP A 15 -2.16 -16.02 -20.84
CA ASP A 15 -1.64 -14.74 -21.30
C ASP A 15 -0.57 -14.17 -20.35
N ILE A 16 -0.82 -14.21 -19.05
CA ILE A 16 0.16 -13.78 -18.03
C ILE A 16 1.41 -14.65 -18.03
N ARG A 17 1.25 -15.98 -18.14
CA ARG A 17 2.40 -16.90 -18.20
C ARG A 17 3.26 -16.64 -19.45
N ASP A 18 2.62 -16.41 -20.59
CA ASP A 18 3.29 -16.10 -21.84
C ASP A 18 4.03 -14.76 -21.79
N ILE A 19 3.41 -13.73 -21.16
CA ILE A 19 4.08 -12.45 -20.92
C ILE A 19 5.32 -12.68 -20.07
N ALA A 20 5.22 -13.40 -18.95
CA ALA A 20 6.35 -13.68 -18.09
C ALA A 20 7.47 -14.43 -18.82
N LEU A 21 7.12 -15.46 -19.58
CA LEU A 21 8.08 -16.27 -20.33
C LEU A 21 8.85 -15.45 -21.37
N ARG A 22 8.17 -14.55 -22.11
CA ARG A 22 8.84 -13.64 -23.07
C ARG A 22 9.92 -12.75 -22.44
N HIS A 23 9.77 -12.48 -21.14
CA HIS A 23 10.73 -11.70 -20.35
C HIS A 23 11.68 -12.56 -19.49
N GLY A 24 11.75 -13.89 -19.76
CA GLY A 24 12.62 -14.80 -19.03
C GLY A 24 12.23 -15.01 -17.57
N ARG A 25 10.95 -14.84 -17.23
CA ARG A 25 10.41 -15.00 -15.86
C ARG A 25 9.47 -16.20 -15.79
N ALA A 26 9.37 -16.80 -14.59
CA ALA A 26 8.35 -17.77 -14.29
C ALA A 26 7.12 -17.09 -13.70
N ALA A 27 5.93 -17.58 -14.05
CA ALA A 27 4.67 -17.14 -13.48
C ALA A 27 3.75 -18.32 -13.19
N LEU A 28 3.01 -18.23 -12.08
CA LEU A 28 1.80 -18.98 -11.83
C LEU A 28 0.64 -17.99 -11.92
N ALA A 29 -0.31 -18.24 -12.79
CA ALA A 29 -1.45 -17.34 -12.95
C ALA A 29 -2.70 -18.15 -13.24
N ASP A 30 -3.79 -17.76 -12.60
CA ASP A 30 -5.10 -18.38 -12.80
C ASP A 30 -6.21 -17.41 -12.39
N VAL A 31 -7.42 -17.65 -12.90
CA VAL A 31 -8.62 -16.90 -12.52
C VAL A 31 -9.33 -17.64 -11.38
N HIS A 32 -9.52 -16.95 -10.26
CA HIS A 32 -10.28 -17.45 -9.14
C HIS A 32 -11.45 -16.52 -8.82
N GLY A 33 -12.66 -16.96 -9.10
CA GLY A 33 -13.85 -16.11 -9.06
C GLY A 33 -13.74 -14.98 -10.10
N THR A 34 -13.75 -13.74 -9.63
CA THR A 34 -13.61 -12.55 -10.49
C THR A 34 -12.15 -12.05 -10.59
N TRP A 35 -11.23 -12.65 -9.83
CA TRP A 35 -9.85 -12.18 -9.75
C TRP A 35 -8.89 -13.01 -10.59
N LEU A 36 -8.12 -12.35 -11.44
CA LEU A 36 -6.90 -12.90 -12.03
C LEU A 36 -5.78 -12.72 -11.01
N ILE A 37 -5.26 -13.83 -10.51
CA ILE A 37 -4.16 -13.87 -9.53
C ILE A 37 -2.91 -14.31 -10.28
N ALA A 38 -1.84 -13.53 -10.16
CA ALA A 38 -0.55 -13.85 -10.75
C ALA A 38 0.57 -13.78 -9.71
N ILE A 39 1.36 -14.83 -9.61
CA ILE A 39 2.58 -14.92 -8.79
C ILE A 39 3.75 -14.93 -9.77
N ILE A 40 4.60 -13.92 -9.71
CA ILE A 40 5.67 -13.68 -10.66
C ILE A 40 7.03 -13.83 -9.96
N SER A 41 7.96 -14.55 -10.60
CA SER A 41 9.32 -14.71 -10.09
C SER A 41 10.16 -13.44 -10.30
N GLY A 42 11.02 -13.14 -9.32
CA GLY A 42 11.96 -12.03 -9.36
C GLY A 42 11.35 -10.66 -9.01
N PRO A 43 12.18 -9.62 -8.92
CA PRO A 43 11.74 -8.30 -8.53
C PRO A 43 10.85 -7.67 -9.60
N LEU A 44 9.82 -6.93 -9.17
CA LEU A 44 8.98 -6.09 -10.03
C LEU A 44 9.47 -4.64 -9.92
N SER A 45 9.86 -4.05 -11.04
CA SER A 45 10.14 -2.63 -11.14
C SER A 45 9.10 -1.95 -12.01
N GLN A 46 8.49 -0.88 -11.51
CA GLN A 46 7.46 -0.12 -12.25
C GLN A 46 8.00 0.56 -13.51
N THR A 47 9.31 0.66 -13.66
CA THR A 47 9.98 1.23 -14.85
C THR A 47 10.30 0.19 -15.91
N ASP A 48 10.14 -1.10 -15.62
CA ASP A 48 10.47 -2.17 -16.56
C ASP A 48 9.38 -2.34 -17.62
N ARG A 49 9.81 -2.62 -18.87
CA ARG A 49 8.89 -2.96 -19.96
C ARG A 49 8.02 -4.16 -19.58
N PHE A 50 8.60 -5.16 -18.92
CA PHE A 50 7.86 -6.31 -18.39
C PHE A 50 6.67 -5.89 -17.53
N PHE A 51 6.84 -4.90 -16.66
CA PHE A 51 5.79 -4.43 -15.78
C PHE A 51 4.60 -3.84 -16.56
N ASN A 52 4.87 -3.06 -17.60
CA ASN A 52 3.84 -2.50 -18.46
C ASN A 52 3.11 -3.58 -19.27
N ASP A 53 3.87 -4.54 -19.81
CA ASP A 53 3.29 -5.67 -20.54
C ASP A 53 2.41 -6.53 -19.61
N LEU A 54 2.87 -6.77 -18.38
CA LEU A 54 2.11 -7.50 -17.36
C LEU A 54 0.79 -6.79 -17.00
N LEU A 55 0.84 -5.47 -16.82
CA LEU A 55 -0.37 -4.67 -16.56
C LEU A 55 -1.37 -4.71 -17.72
N GLY A 56 -0.88 -4.86 -18.94
CA GLY A 56 -1.70 -5.05 -20.14
C GLY A 56 -2.50 -6.37 -20.16
N GLY A 57 -2.11 -7.37 -19.37
CA GLY A 57 -2.85 -8.62 -19.19
C GLY A 57 -4.06 -8.50 -18.26
N PHE A 58 -4.16 -7.40 -17.50
CA PHE A 58 -5.31 -7.10 -16.64
C PHE A 58 -6.24 -6.08 -17.30
N SER A 59 -7.51 -6.06 -16.90
CA SER A 59 -8.46 -5.02 -17.31
C SER A 59 -7.98 -3.63 -16.85
N PRO A 60 -8.60 -2.53 -17.34
CA PRO A 60 -8.30 -1.18 -16.86
C PRO A 60 -8.62 -0.92 -15.38
N ASP A 61 -9.34 -1.82 -14.73
CA ASP A 61 -9.71 -1.76 -13.31
C ASP A 61 -8.49 -1.76 -12.39
N PRO A 62 -8.66 -1.51 -11.08
CA PRO A 62 -7.57 -1.58 -10.11
C PRO A 62 -6.76 -2.88 -10.18
N VAL A 63 -5.46 -2.77 -9.99
CA VAL A 63 -4.53 -3.90 -9.82
C VAL A 63 -3.79 -3.70 -8.51
N VAL A 64 -3.81 -4.71 -7.64
CA VAL A 64 -3.14 -4.68 -6.36
C VAL A 64 -1.93 -5.62 -6.35
N ILE A 65 -0.80 -5.10 -5.90
CA ILE A 65 0.45 -5.85 -5.74
C ILE A 65 0.61 -6.21 -4.26
N GLY A 66 0.73 -7.49 -3.97
CA GLY A 66 1.08 -7.99 -2.64
C GLY A 66 2.57 -7.77 -2.31
N PRO A 67 2.97 -7.92 -1.05
CA PRO A 67 4.37 -7.84 -0.65
C PRO A 67 5.22 -8.92 -1.32
N THR A 68 6.52 -8.64 -1.50
CA THR A 68 7.45 -9.65 -2.04
C THR A 68 7.57 -10.82 -1.07
N ALA A 69 7.31 -12.02 -1.55
CA ALA A 69 7.51 -13.24 -0.78
C ALA A 69 8.94 -13.77 -0.99
N PRO A 70 9.64 -14.20 0.08
CA PRO A 70 11.02 -14.68 -0.02
C PRO A 70 11.13 -16.03 -0.76
N MET A 71 10.04 -16.78 -0.80
CA MET A 71 9.94 -18.09 -1.45
C MET A 71 8.50 -18.39 -1.87
N LEU A 72 8.32 -19.31 -2.81
CA LEU A 72 7.01 -19.67 -3.35
C LEU A 72 6.03 -20.15 -2.26
N THR A 73 6.53 -20.89 -1.28
CA THR A 73 5.69 -21.37 -0.16
C THR A 73 5.15 -20.26 0.73
N ALA A 74 5.70 -19.05 0.67
CA ALA A 74 5.20 -17.88 1.37
C ALA A 74 4.32 -16.96 0.48
N ALA A 75 4.20 -17.27 -0.82
CA ALA A 75 3.46 -16.45 -1.76
C ALA A 75 1.95 -16.37 -1.46
N TYR A 76 1.40 -17.33 -0.75
CA TYR A 76 -0.01 -17.30 -0.34
C TYR A 76 -0.34 -16.12 0.59
N HIS A 77 0.60 -15.71 1.44
CA HIS A 77 0.44 -14.50 2.27
C HIS A 77 0.37 -13.24 1.39
N SER A 78 1.30 -13.14 0.42
CA SER A 78 1.31 -12.03 -0.53
C SER A 78 0.01 -11.96 -1.34
N ALA A 79 -0.46 -13.11 -1.85
CA ALA A 79 -1.72 -13.20 -2.58
C ALA A 79 -2.91 -12.81 -1.69
N GLY A 80 -2.95 -13.28 -0.44
CA GLY A 80 -4.00 -12.94 0.53
C GLY A 80 -4.06 -11.44 0.80
N GLU A 81 -2.91 -10.78 1.00
CA GLU A 81 -2.86 -9.32 1.18
C GLU A 81 -3.30 -8.57 -0.08
N ALA A 82 -2.92 -9.05 -1.28
CA ALA A 82 -3.34 -8.43 -2.53
C ALA A 82 -4.87 -8.59 -2.75
N ILE A 83 -5.44 -9.74 -2.43
CA ILE A 83 -6.90 -9.97 -2.49
C ILE A 83 -7.63 -9.07 -1.48
N ALA A 84 -7.13 -8.97 -0.24
CA ALA A 84 -7.69 -8.06 0.75
C ALA A 84 -7.62 -6.59 0.28
N GLY A 85 -6.52 -6.22 -0.39
CA GLY A 85 -6.38 -4.92 -1.04
C GLY A 85 -7.39 -4.71 -2.16
N MET A 86 -7.64 -5.71 -3.02
CA MET A 86 -8.67 -5.62 -4.08
C MET A 86 -10.06 -5.38 -3.50
N ASN A 87 -10.41 -6.01 -2.38
CA ASN A 87 -11.69 -5.79 -1.72
C ASN A 87 -11.79 -4.38 -1.10
N ALA A 88 -10.66 -3.76 -0.74
CA ALA A 88 -10.62 -2.49 -0.04
C ALA A 88 -10.31 -1.27 -0.94
N VAL A 89 -9.77 -1.49 -2.16
CA VAL A 89 -9.25 -0.42 -3.02
C VAL A 89 -10.29 0.63 -3.39
N ALA A 90 -11.57 0.26 -3.46
CA ALA A 90 -12.67 1.19 -3.73
C ALA A 90 -12.80 2.28 -2.65
N GLY A 91 -12.28 2.06 -1.44
CA GLY A 91 -12.21 3.05 -0.37
C GLY A 91 -11.24 4.21 -0.63
N TRP A 92 -10.36 4.06 -1.61
CA TRP A 92 -9.42 5.11 -2.02
C TRP A 92 -9.62 5.50 -3.49
N SER A 93 -10.47 6.50 -3.75
CA SER A 93 -10.82 6.96 -5.10
C SER A 93 -9.65 7.45 -5.95
N GLY A 94 -8.53 7.83 -5.33
CA GLY A 94 -7.29 8.26 -5.98
C GLY A 94 -6.19 7.19 -5.98
N ALA A 95 -6.52 5.92 -5.76
CA ALA A 95 -5.52 4.86 -5.74
C ALA A 95 -4.78 4.78 -7.08
N PRO A 96 -3.43 4.73 -7.06
CA PRO A 96 -2.66 4.53 -8.29
C PRO A 96 -2.92 3.13 -8.88
N ARG A 97 -2.66 2.98 -10.17
CA ARG A 97 -2.71 1.67 -10.83
C ARG A 97 -1.32 1.29 -11.37
N PRO A 98 -0.71 0.24 -10.82
CA PRO A 98 -1.16 -0.57 -9.70
C PRO A 98 -0.92 0.12 -8.35
N VAL A 99 -1.57 -0.39 -7.31
CA VAL A 99 -1.37 0.02 -5.92
C VAL A 99 -0.79 -1.13 -5.10
N HIS A 100 0.10 -0.85 -4.18
CA HIS A 100 0.60 -1.88 -3.26
C HIS A 100 -0.40 -2.12 -2.12
N ALA A 101 -0.61 -3.39 -1.74
CA ALA A 101 -1.52 -3.78 -0.65
C ALA A 101 -1.21 -3.09 0.68
N ARG A 102 0.07 -2.73 0.91
CA ARG A 102 0.52 -1.97 2.10
C ARG A 102 0.08 -0.51 2.09
N GLU A 103 -0.19 0.06 0.93
CA GLU A 103 -0.72 1.42 0.83
C GLU A 103 -2.22 1.49 1.15
N LEU A 104 -2.89 0.33 1.14
CA LEU A 104 -4.31 0.15 1.43
C LEU A 104 -4.56 -0.33 2.88
N LEU A 105 -3.57 -0.25 3.77
CA LEU A 105 -3.72 -0.70 5.16
C LEU A 105 -4.91 -0.05 5.87
N PRO A 106 -5.17 1.27 5.77
CA PRO A 106 -6.33 1.87 6.42
C PRO A 106 -7.66 1.35 5.88
N GLU A 107 -7.80 1.25 4.55
CA GLU A 107 -9.01 0.75 3.90
C GLU A 107 -9.25 -0.72 4.24
N ARG A 108 -8.19 -1.53 4.23
CA ARG A 108 -8.24 -2.95 4.62
C ARG A 108 -8.64 -3.10 6.09
N ALA A 109 -8.08 -2.28 6.98
CA ALA A 109 -8.44 -2.28 8.40
C ALA A 109 -9.92 -1.92 8.63
N LEU A 110 -10.43 -0.91 7.92
CA LEU A 110 -11.84 -0.53 7.96
C LEU A 110 -12.78 -1.64 7.44
N MET A 111 -12.29 -2.49 6.54
CA MET A 111 -13.00 -3.69 6.05
C MET A 111 -12.86 -4.90 6.99
N GLY A 112 -12.22 -4.74 8.14
CA GLY A 112 -12.08 -5.80 9.15
C GLY A 112 -10.89 -6.74 8.94
N ASP A 113 -9.90 -6.37 8.11
CA ASP A 113 -8.68 -7.14 7.93
C ASP A 113 -7.77 -7.03 9.16
N ALA A 114 -7.77 -8.08 9.99
CA ALA A 114 -6.96 -8.13 11.20
C ALA A 114 -5.45 -8.01 10.94
N SER A 115 -4.98 -8.47 9.77
CA SER A 115 -3.56 -8.35 9.39
C SER A 115 -3.18 -6.91 9.11
N ALA A 116 -4.07 -6.13 8.49
CA ALA A 116 -3.87 -4.71 8.25
C ALA A 116 -3.89 -3.91 9.57
N VAL A 117 -4.80 -4.25 10.50
CA VAL A 117 -4.82 -3.64 11.86
C VAL A 117 -3.51 -3.91 12.58
N ALA A 118 -3.03 -5.16 12.57
CA ALA A 118 -1.76 -5.53 13.20
C ALA A 118 -0.56 -4.81 12.55
N ALA A 119 -0.56 -4.68 11.23
CA ALA A 119 0.48 -3.96 10.49
C ALA A 119 0.50 -2.47 10.86
N LEU A 120 -0.66 -1.79 10.87
CA LEU A 120 -0.77 -0.39 11.30
C LEU A 120 -0.27 -0.21 12.74
N HIS A 121 -0.66 -1.10 13.65
CA HIS A 121 -0.19 -1.04 15.03
C HIS A 121 1.33 -1.18 15.12
N ASN A 122 1.92 -2.17 14.44
CA ASN A 122 3.35 -2.45 14.55
C ASN A 122 4.24 -1.49 13.77
N GLU A 123 3.78 -0.99 12.62
CA GLU A 123 4.58 -0.16 11.71
C GLU A 123 4.41 1.34 11.96
N VAL A 124 3.30 1.76 12.58
CA VAL A 124 2.97 3.17 12.79
C VAL A 124 2.81 3.48 14.27
N MET A 125 1.85 2.84 14.94
CA MET A 125 1.47 3.21 16.32
C MET A 125 2.59 2.94 17.31
N ARG A 126 3.18 1.75 17.27
CA ARG A 126 4.25 1.35 18.18
C ARG A 126 5.52 2.19 18.02
N PRO A 127 6.10 2.38 16.81
CA PRO A 127 7.27 3.24 16.64
C PRO A 127 7.02 4.68 17.09
N LEU A 128 5.81 5.20 16.86
CA LEU A 128 5.45 6.55 17.29
C LEU A 128 5.35 6.66 18.82
N ALA A 129 4.73 5.66 19.48
CA ALA A 129 4.63 5.61 20.94
C ALA A 129 6.02 5.49 21.59
N ASP A 130 6.91 4.65 21.04
CA ASP A 130 8.28 4.45 21.51
C ASP A 130 9.13 5.72 21.32
N ALA A 131 8.81 6.57 20.34
CA ALA A 131 9.47 7.84 20.09
C ALA A 131 9.14 8.94 21.11
N GLY A 132 8.10 8.72 21.93
CA GLY A 132 7.74 9.53 23.09
C GLY A 132 6.55 10.48 22.87
N PRO A 133 5.92 10.91 23.98
CA PRO A 133 4.64 11.60 23.96
C PRO A 133 4.67 12.94 23.20
N ALA A 134 5.79 13.66 23.21
CA ALA A 134 5.91 14.95 22.52
C ALA A 134 5.73 14.85 20.99
N LEU A 135 6.07 13.70 20.38
CA LEU A 135 5.85 13.46 18.95
C LEU A 135 4.39 13.11 18.68
N CYS A 136 3.77 12.28 19.52
CA CYS A 136 2.34 11.96 19.44
C CYS A 136 1.48 13.22 19.54
N GLU A 137 1.71 14.03 20.60
CA GLU A 137 1.01 15.31 20.80
C GLU A 137 1.20 16.28 19.62
N THR A 138 2.40 16.27 19.01
CA THR A 138 2.65 17.12 17.85
C THR A 138 1.93 16.63 16.62
N LEU A 139 1.87 15.32 16.40
CA LEU A 139 1.11 14.72 15.29
C LEU A 139 -0.38 15.04 15.42
N ASP A 140 -0.98 14.78 16.58
CA ASP A 140 -2.39 15.04 16.85
C ASP A 140 -2.72 16.52 16.63
N ALA A 141 -1.93 17.42 17.25
CA ALA A 141 -2.15 18.86 17.11
C ALA A 141 -1.98 19.35 15.67
N TYR A 142 -1.05 18.77 14.90
CA TYR A 142 -0.83 19.11 13.50
C TYR A 142 -1.98 18.66 12.61
N LEU A 143 -2.43 17.42 12.75
CA LEU A 143 -3.56 16.85 11.99
C LEU A 143 -4.87 17.58 12.32
N ASP A 144 -5.13 17.86 13.61
CA ASP A 144 -6.29 18.63 14.07
C ASP A 144 -6.30 20.08 13.58
N SER A 145 -5.10 20.63 13.33
CA SER A 145 -4.95 21.99 12.77
C SER A 145 -5.03 22.03 11.25
N GLY A 146 -5.47 20.93 10.60
CA GLY A 146 -5.55 20.83 9.15
C GLY A 146 -4.19 20.94 8.44
N GLY A 147 -3.09 20.55 9.12
CA GLY A 147 -1.74 20.61 8.55
C GLY A 147 -1.10 22.01 8.65
N ALA A 148 -1.66 22.94 9.42
CA ALA A 148 -1.12 24.28 9.58
C ALA A 148 -0.07 24.34 10.70
N ILE A 149 1.21 24.45 10.32
CA ILE A 149 2.36 24.46 11.26
C ILE A 149 2.24 25.56 12.31
N GLU A 150 1.87 26.77 11.90
CA GLU A 150 1.73 27.92 12.79
C GLU A 150 0.58 27.76 13.80
N ALA A 151 -0.52 27.13 13.37
CA ALA A 151 -1.66 26.82 14.25
C ALA A 151 -1.27 25.71 15.26
N CYS A 152 -0.59 24.66 14.80
CA CYS A 152 -0.04 23.61 15.65
C CYS A 152 0.95 24.18 16.68
N ALA A 153 1.88 25.04 16.26
CA ALA A 153 2.86 25.68 17.12
C ALA A 153 2.21 26.52 18.23
N ARG A 154 1.17 27.30 17.89
CA ARG A 154 0.38 28.05 18.90
C ARG A 154 -0.34 27.13 19.87
N LYS A 155 -0.97 26.04 19.35
CA LYS A 155 -1.70 25.05 20.17
C LYS A 155 -0.77 24.39 21.21
N LEU A 156 0.48 24.12 20.82
CA LEU A 156 1.48 23.45 21.68
C LEU A 156 2.39 24.40 22.44
N PHE A 157 2.25 25.72 22.28
CA PHE A 157 3.11 26.73 22.88
C PHE A 157 4.60 26.54 22.56
N VAL A 158 4.92 26.17 21.30
CA VAL A 158 6.28 25.98 20.81
C VAL A 158 6.56 26.83 19.59
N HIS A 159 7.85 26.96 19.20
CA HIS A 159 8.22 27.65 17.98
C HIS A 159 7.87 26.79 16.74
N PRO A 160 7.45 27.36 15.59
CA PRO A 160 7.16 26.62 14.36
C PRO A 160 8.28 25.69 13.88
N ASN A 161 9.55 26.06 14.09
CA ASN A 161 10.68 25.20 13.76
C ASN A 161 10.73 23.93 14.62
N THR A 162 10.25 23.98 15.87
CA THR A 162 10.13 22.79 16.74
C THR A 162 9.09 21.84 16.15
N VAL A 163 7.97 22.36 15.64
CA VAL A 163 6.96 21.54 14.96
C VAL A 163 7.57 20.87 13.73
N ARG A 164 8.24 21.63 12.83
CA ARG A 164 8.90 21.07 11.65
C ARG A 164 9.90 19.97 12.00
N TYR A 165 10.72 20.20 13.01
CA TYR A 165 11.67 19.19 13.49
C TYR A 165 10.96 17.93 13.98
N ARG A 166 9.90 18.07 14.78
CA ARG A 166 9.14 16.92 15.30
C ARG A 166 8.42 16.16 14.19
N LEU A 167 7.83 16.84 13.20
CA LEU A 167 7.22 16.18 12.02
C LEU A 167 8.26 15.36 11.25
N LYS A 168 9.47 15.91 11.04
CA LYS A 168 10.57 15.16 10.43
C LYS A 168 10.94 13.92 11.26
N ARG A 169 10.98 14.02 12.58
CA ARG A 169 11.24 12.88 13.46
C ARG A 169 10.15 11.82 13.36
N ILE A 170 8.88 12.22 13.23
CA ILE A 170 7.77 11.28 12.98
C ILE A 170 8.02 10.52 11.68
N THR A 171 8.42 11.20 10.62
CA THR A 171 8.79 10.55 9.35
C THR A 171 9.93 9.57 9.53
N ASP A 172 10.97 9.93 10.28
CA ASP A 172 12.14 9.06 10.53
C ASP A 172 11.74 7.77 11.27
N PHE A 173 10.77 7.83 12.20
CA PHE A 173 10.32 6.67 12.99
C PHE A 173 9.28 5.80 12.28
N THR A 174 8.36 6.41 11.53
CA THR A 174 7.21 5.71 10.94
C THR A 174 7.37 5.43 9.45
N GLY A 175 8.35 6.08 8.80
CA GLY A 175 8.48 6.07 7.34
C GLY A 175 7.34 6.82 6.63
N ARG A 176 6.49 7.57 7.36
CA ARG A 176 5.34 8.30 6.84
C ARG A 176 5.50 9.79 7.08
N ASP A 177 5.31 10.60 6.03
CA ASP A 177 5.42 12.05 6.12
C ASP A 177 4.04 12.68 6.42
N PRO A 178 3.83 13.26 7.62
CA PRO A 178 2.56 13.88 7.98
C PRO A 178 2.14 15.04 7.06
N THR A 179 3.05 15.58 6.27
CA THR A 179 2.76 16.66 5.31
C THR A 179 2.18 16.15 3.98
N VAL A 180 2.30 14.85 3.72
CA VAL A 180 1.70 14.18 2.56
C VAL A 180 0.29 13.71 2.93
N PRO A 181 -0.77 14.13 2.20
CA PRO A 181 -2.15 13.83 2.58
C PRO A 181 -2.45 12.35 2.80
N ARG A 182 -1.87 11.47 1.99
CA ARG A 182 -2.06 10.02 2.13
C ARG A 182 -1.39 9.47 3.39
N ASP A 183 -0.17 9.89 3.67
CA ASP A 183 0.54 9.48 4.88
C ASP A 183 -0.13 10.05 6.14
N ALA A 184 -0.60 11.30 6.08
CA ALA A 184 -1.38 11.93 7.15
C ALA A 184 -2.65 11.12 7.49
N TYR A 185 -3.32 10.57 6.46
CA TYR A 185 -4.48 9.69 6.65
C TYR A 185 -4.10 8.37 7.34
N ILE A 186 -2.94 7.80 6.99
CA ILE A 186 -2.44 6.56 7.62
C ILE A 186 -2.01 6.80 9.08
N LEU A 187 -1.49 7.99 9.39
CA LEU A 187 -1.02 8.39 10.72
C LEU A 187 -2.14 8.83 11.68
N ARG A 188 -3.37 8.99 11.19
CA ARG A 188 -4.55 9.41 11.95
C ARG A 188 -5.32 8.22 12.53
#